data_e89820e53e0c3e25156c6f7552ab5d95
#
_entry.id   e89820e53e0c3e25156c6f7552ab5d95
#
_cell.length_a   1.000
_cell.length_b   1.000
_cell.length_c   1.000
_cell.angle_alpha   90.00
_cell.angle_beta   90.00
_cell.angle_gamma   90.00
#
_symmetry.space_group_name_H-M   'P 1'
#
loop_
_entity.id
_entity.type
_entity.pdbx_description
1 polymer ?
#
loop_
_entity_poly.entity_id
_entity_poly.type
_entity_poly.pdbx_seq_one_letter_code
_entity_poly.pdbx_strand_id
1 'polypeptide(L)'
;MNANLEPVFFAYRAVPEIDAIVEDIVKNQKADYDFVAEDGFGHHFWAINCPETNKRLEELFATRVPNTYVADGHHRTAAAARIGAEYTAKNPNHTGKEEYNFFMAVHFPDHQLKIIDYNRVVKDLNGLTEAQLLEKLNAHFEVKEMGTEIYHPAKLHEFSMYLGGKWYRLTAKAGSYDDNDPIGVLDVTILSKHVLADILDIQDLRTSKRIDFVGGIRGLGELKKRVDSGEMKVAFALYPVSMEQLLNIADTGNIMPPKTTWFEPKLRSGLVIHKI
;
A
#
# COMPACT_ATOMS: atom_id res chain seq x y z
N MET A 1 8.28 6.25 -27.14
CA MET A 1 6.80 6.29 -27.38
C MET A 1 6.23 7.32 -26.42
N ASN A 2 5.56 8.32 -26.95
CA ASN A 2 4.92 9.34 -26.10
C ASN A 2 3.53 8.83 -25.68
N ALA A 3 3.48 8.03 -24.60
CA ALA A 3 2.24 7.43 -24.13
C ALA A 3 2.34 6.98 -22.67
N ASN A 4 1.21 6.99 -21.97
CA ASN A 4 1.03 6.31 -20.71
C ASN A 4 0.58 4.87 -20.98
N LEU A 5 1.38 3.89 -20.58
CA LEU A 5 1.11 2.46 -20.79
C LEU A 5 0.46 1.81 -19.57
N GLU A 6 0.60 2.43 -18.41
CA GLU A 6 0.09 1.96 -17.14
C GLU A 6 -0.56 3.12 -16.39
N PRO A 7 -1.82 2.97 -15.94
CA PRO A 7 -2.50 4.04 -15.22
C PRO A 7 -1.84 4.31 -13.86
N VAL A 8 -1.92 5.56 -13.41
CA VAL A 8 -1.66 5.88 -12.01
C VAL A 8 -2.86 5.43 -11.19
N PHE A 9 -2.59 4.87 -10.03
CA PHE A 9 -3.61 4.32 -9.15
C PHE A 9 -3.91 5.30 -8.01
N PHE A 10 -5.13 5.83 -8.02
CA PHE A 10 -5.64 6.72 -6.98
C PHE A 10 -6.74 6.06 -6.16
N ALA A 11 -6.76 6.42 -4.87
CA ALA A 11 -7.89 6.23 -3.99
C ALA A 11 -8.64 7.54 -3.79
N TYR A 12 -9.93 7.49 -3.47
CA TYR A 12 -10.72 8.64 -3.00
C TYR A 12 -11.76 8.18 -1.97
N ARG A 13 -12.21 9.13 -1.11
CA ARG A 13 -13.31 8.84 -0.18
C ARG A 13 -14.59 8.62 -0.98
N ALA A 14 -15.23 7.49 -0.78
CA ALA A 14 -16.41 7.07 -1.56
C ALA A 14 -17.50 8.14 -1.64
N VAL A 15 -18.08 8.27 -2.83
CA VAL A 15 -19.21 9.15 -3.11
C VAL A 15 -20.33 8.29 -3.66
N PRO A 16 -21.43 8.08 -2.91
CA PRO A 16 -22.49 7.16 -3.30
C PRO A 16 -23.09 7.42 -4.68
N GLU A 17 -23.13 8.68 -5.13
CA GLU A 17 -23.63 9.04 -6.44
C GLU A 17 -22.71 8.57 -7.58
N ILE A 18 -21.39 8.53 -7.36
CA ILE A 18 -20.42 7.96 -8.31
C ILE A 18 -20.57 6.45 -8.35
N ASP A 19 -20.63 5.81 -7.17
CA ASP A 19 -20.80 4.36 -7.07
C ASP A 19 -22.08 3.90 -7.78
N ALA A 20 -23.19 4.60 -7.58
CA ALA A 20 -24.47 4.28 -8.26
C ALA A 20 -24.38 4.35 -9.79
N ILE A 21 -23.66 5.32 -10.35
CA ILE A 21 -23.44 5.41 -11.81
C ILE A 21 -22.65 4.21 -12.30
N VAL A 22 -21.56 3.86 -11.61
CA VAL A 22 -20.71 2.73 -11.99
C VAL A 22 -21.47 1.41 -11.87
N GLU A 23 -22.20 1.21 -10.78
CA GLU A 23 -23.02 0.01 -10.56
C GLU A 23 -24.09 -0.16 -11.63
N ASP A 24 -24.76 0.93 -12.02
CA ASP A 24 -25.78 0.90 -13.08
C ASP A 24 -25.18 0.48 -14.42
N ILE A 25 -24.01 1.01 -14.78
CA ILE A 25 -23.30 0.65 -16.02
C ILE A 25 -22.91 -0.83 -15.99
N VAL A 26 -22.26 -1.28 -14.94
CA VAL A 26 -21.77 -2.66 -14.78
C VAL A 26 -22.94 -3.65 -14.82
N LYS A 27 -24.08 -3.31 -14.23
CA LYS A 27 -25.25 -4.16 -14.16
C LYS A 27 -26.02 -4.23 -15.48
N ASN A 28 -26.14 -3.10 -16.19
CA ASN A 28 -27.09 -2.96 -17.30
C ASN A 28 -26.41 -2.92 -18.67
N GLN A 29 -25.09 -2.82 -18.74
CA GLN A 29 -24.35 -2.78 -20.00
C GLN A 29 -23.44 -4.00 -20.15
N LYS A 30 -23.26 -4.47 -21.37
CA LYS A 30 -22.27 -5.50 -21.68
C LYS A 30 -20.88 -4.87 -21.65
N ALA A 31 -19.92 -5.55 -21.05
CA ALA A 31 -18.51 -5.13 -21.08
C ALA A 31 -17.98 -5.11 -22.53
N ASP A 32 -17.21 -4.09 -22.87
CA ASP A 32 -16.50 -4.00 -24.17
C ASP A 32 -15.38 -5.03 -24.25
N TYR A 33 -14.70 -5.27 -23.12
CA TYR A 33 -13.73 -6.35 -22.96
C TYR A 33 -14.10 -7.19 -21.74
N ASP A 34 -14.08 -8.50 -21.92
CA ASP A 34 -14.39 -9.48 -20.89
C ASP A 34 -13.53 -10.72 -21.14
N PHE A 35 -12.50 -10.92 -20.34
CA PHE A 35 -11.58 -12.03 -20.48
C PHE A 35 -10.92 -12.42 -19.15
N VAL A 36 -10.43 -13.64 -19.08
CA VAL A 36 -9.62 -14.14 -17.97
C VAL A 36 -8.18 -14.20 -18.42
N ALA A 37 -7.27 -13.59 -17.64
CA ALA A 37 -5.83 -13.61 -17.90
C ALA A 37 -5.21 -14.96 -17.48
N GLU A 38 -3.94 -15.19 -17.88
CA GLU A 38 -3.23 -16.44 -17.62
C GLU A 38 -3.11 -16.78 -16.12
N ASP A 39 -3.13 -15.78 -15.24
CA ASP A 39 -3.09 -15.95 -13.78
C ASP A 39 -4.47 -16.23 -13.16
N GLY A 40 -5.51 -16.39 -13.97
CA GLY A 40 -6.87 -16.72 -13.54
C GLY A 40 -7.71 -15.52 -13.10
N PHE A 41 -7.20 -14.28 -13.18
CA PHE A 41 -7.99 -13.08 -12.87
C PHE A 41 -8.83 -12.63 -14.05
N GLY A 42 -10.12 -12.33 -13.77
CA GLY A 42 -11.04 -11.73 -14.73
C GLY A 42 -10.78 -10.24 -14.93
N HIS A 43 -10.84 -9.79 -16.17
CA HIS A 43 -10.74 -8.40 -16.56
C HIS A 43 -11.99 -8.01 -17.34
N HIS A 44 -12.71 -7.02 -16.81
CA HIS A 44 -13.91 -6.48 -17.41
C HIS A 44 -13.70 -4.98 -17.63
N PHE A 45 -14.10 -4.48 -18.78
CA PHE A 45 -13.92 -3.07 -19.13
C PHE A 45 -15.18 -2.56 -19.84
N TRP A 46 -15.66 -1.38 -19.44
CA TRP A 46 -16.78 -0.67 -20.04
C TRP A 46 -16.33 0.73 -20.44
N ALA A 47 -16.54 1.11 -21.69
CA ALA A 47 -16.33 2.46 -22.16
C ALA A 47 -17.60 3.31 -21.92
N ILE A 48 -17.49 4.40 -21.19
CA ILE A 48 -18.60 5.32 -20.97
C ILE A 48 -18.60 6.35 -22.11
N ASN A 49 -19.44 6.12 -23.14
CA ASN A 49 -19.52 6.97 -24.32
C ASN A 49 -20.66 8.00 -24.25
N CYS A 50 -21.48 8.00 -23.21
CA CYS A 50 -22.58 8.93 -23.01
C CYS A 50 -22.05 10.27 -22.49
N PRO A 51 -22.15 11.38 -23.25
CA PRO A 51 -21.62 12.70 -22.83
C PRO A 51 -22.26 13.20 -21.54
N GLU A 52 -23.54 12.94 -21.31
CA GLU A 52 -24.27 13.34 -20.11
C GLU A 52 -23.72 12.63 -18.87
N THR A 53 -23.45 11.32 -18.99
CA THR A 53 -22.84 10.53 -17.90
C THR A 53 -21.43 11.00 -17.61
N ASN A 54 -20.62 11.24 -18.65
CA ASN A 54 -19.26 11.76 -18.48
C ASN A 54 -19.26 13.12 -17.78
N LYS A 55 -20.11 14.05 -18.25
CA LYS A 55 -20.27 15.35 -17.62
C LYS A 55 -20.69 15.24 -16.16
N ARG A 56 -21.64 14.34 -15.88
CA ARG A 56 -22.10 14.10 -14.50
C ARG A 56 -20.98 13.57 -13.61
N LEU A 57 -20.16 12.63 -14.10
CA LEU A 57 -18.98 12.14 -13.37
C LEU A 57 -17.96 13.26 -13.13
N GLU A 58 -17.65 14.06 -14.14
CA GLU A 58 -16.75 15.21 -14.00
C GLU A 58 -17.24 16.18 -12.90
N GLU A 59 -18.51 16.55 -12.90
CA GLU A 59 -19.13 17.42 -11.90
C GLU A 59 -19.06 16.80 -10.50
N LEU A 60 -19.33 15.49 -10.35
CA LEU A 60 -19.26 14.80 -9.06
C LEU A 60 -17.81 14.76 -8.53
N PHE A 61 -16.85 14.43 -9.37
CA PHE A 61 -15.44 14.46 -8.97
C PHE A 61 -14.99 15.88 -8.59
N ALA A 62 -15.36 16.89 -9.38
CA ALA A 62 -14.99 18.28 -9.12
C ALA A 62 -15.61 18.85 -7.83
N THR A 63 -16.83 18.43 -7.46
CA THR A 63 -17.59 19.05 -6.35
C THR A 63 -17.65 18.20 -5.08
N ARG A 64 -17.49 16.88 -5.20
CA ARG A 64 -17.70 15.94 -4.07
C ARG A 64 -16.43 15.18 -3.68
N VAL A 65 -15.40 15.19 -4.52
CA VAL A 65 -14.12 14.54 -4.24
C VAL A 65 -13.05 15.63 -4.04
N PRO A 66 -12.86 16.11 -2.80
CA PRO A 66 -11.93 17.22 -2.54
C PRO A 66 -10.48 16.83 -2.80
N ASN A 67 -10.12 15.57 -2.53
CA ASN A 67 -8.77 15.04 -2.70
C ASN A 67 -8.79 13.65 -3.29
N THR A 68 -7.80 13.35 -4.12
CA THR A 68 -7.44 11.99 -4.53
C THR A 68 -6.07 11.64 -4.00
N TYR A 69 -5.87 10.40 -3.62
CA TYR A 69 -4.67 9.93 -2.91
C TYR A 69 -3.92 8.93 -3.79
N VAL A 70 -2.63 9.17 -4.03
CA VAL A 70 -1.81 8.25 -4.82
C VAL A 70 -1.59 6.95 -4.04
N ALA A 71 -2.27 5.89 -4.45
CA ALA A 71 -2.12 4.56 -3.86
C ALA A 71 -0.94 3.79 -4.47
N ASP A 72 -0.73 3.93 -5.79
CA ASP A 72 0.44 3.38 -6.50
C ASP A 72 0.76 4.27 -7.73
N GLY A 73 2.03 4.32 -8.12
CA GLY A 73 2.47 5.07 -9.29
C GLY A 73 3.02 6.47 -9.00
N HIS A 74 3.57 6.73 -7.81
CA HIS A 74 4.18 8.01 -7.46
C HIS A 74 5.21 8.51 -8.49
N HIS A 75 6.06 7.60 -9.03
CA HIS A 75 7.03 7.95 -10.06
C HIS A 75 6.36 8.27 -11.40
N ARG A 76 5.27 7.57 -11.76
CA ARG A 76 4.49 7.84 -12.98
C ARG A 76 3.82 9.21 -12.90
N THR A 77 3.24 9.54 -11.74
CA THR A 77 2.65 10.88 -11.49
C THR A 77 3.68 11.98 -11.64
N ALA A 78 4.84 11.84 -11.00
CA ALA A 78 5.91 12.83 -11.08
C ALA A 78 6.47 12.96 -12.51
N ALA A 79 6.60 11.85 -13.24
CA ALA A 79 7.04 11.86 -14.64
C ALA A 79 6.02 12.56 -15.55
N ALA A 80 4.72 12.28 -15.38
CA ALA A 80 3.65 12.93 -16.14
C ALA A 80 3.65 14.45 -15.93
N ALA A 81 3.73 14.90 -14.69
CA ALA A 81 3.79 16.32 -14.34
C ALA A 81 5.00 17.01 -14.98
N ARG A 82 6.18 16.37 -14.96
CA ARG A 82 7.40 16.92 -15.58
C ARG A 82 7.27 17.00 -17.10
N ILE A 83 6.76 15.95 -17.76
CA ILE A 83 6.55 15.93 -19.21
C ILE A 83 5.55 17.01 -19.64
N GLY A 84 4.42 17.15 -18.91
CA GLY A 84 3.44 18.21 -19.15
C GLY A 84 4.07 19.61 -19.10
N ALA A 85 4.86 19.89 -18.05
CA ALA A 85 5.56 21.17 -17.91
C ALA A 85 6.57 21.41 -19.04
N GLU A 86 7.35 20.41 -19.44
CA GLU A 86 8.32 20.50 -20.55
C GLU A 86 7.65 20.77 -21.90
N TYR A 87 6.51 20.10 -22.17
CA TYR A 87 5.79 20.29 -23.45
C TYR A 87 5.07 21.62 -23.48
N THR A 88 4.47 22.06 -22.38
CA THR A 88 3.90 23.38 -22.20
C THR A 88 4.94 24.48 -22.52
N ALA A 89 6.14 24.37 -21.95
CA ALA A 89 7.20 25.35 -22.17
C ALA A 89 7.71 25.39 -23.63
N LYS A 90 7.59 24.27 -24.37
CA LYS A 90 8.00 24.17 -25.79
C LYS A 90 6.90 24.55 -26.78
N ASN A 91 5.65 24.66 -26.35
CA ASN A 91 4.50 24.94 -27.21
C ASN A 91 4.07 26.40 -27.12
N PRO A 92 4.42 27.28 -28.05
CA PRO A 92 4.02 28.70 -28.03
C PRO A 92 2.50 28.88 -28.21
N ASN A 93 1.80 27.87 -28.69
CA ASN A 93 0.35 27.89 -28.88
C ASN A 93 -0.40 27.05 -27.84
N HIS A 94 0.19 26.90 -26.65
CA HIS A 94 -0.42 26.12 -25.56
C HIS A 94 -1.80 26.66 -25.18
N THR A 95 -2.80 25.76 -25.15
CA THR A 95 -4.20 26.08 -24.84
C THR A 95 -4.70 25.44 -23.53
N GLY A 96 -3.93 24.49 -22.99
CA GLY A 96 -4.31 23.65 -21.85
C GLY A 96 -5.16 22.43 -22.23
N LYS A 97 -5.50 22.24 -23.52
CA LYS A 97 -6.32 21.13 -24.01
C LYS A 97 -5.52 20.02 -24.67
N GLU A 98 -4.22 20.20 -24.79
CA GLU A 98 -3.33 19.22 -25.40
C GLU A 98 -3.20 17.98 -24.51
N GLU A 99 -3.06 16.80 -25.12
CA GLU A 99 -3.05 15.50 -24.43
C GLU A 99 -1.92 15.38 -23.37
N TYR A 100 -0.81 16.11 -23.52
CA TYR A 100 0.26 16.12 -22.52
C TYR A 100 -0.11 16.84 -21.19
N ASN A 101 -1.27 17.51 -21.13
CA ASN A 101 -1.81 18.07 -19.88
C ASN A 101 -2.58 17.03 -19.07
N PHE A 102 -2.80 15.85 -19.63
CA PHE A 102 -3.54 14.76 -19.02
C PHE A 102 -2.65 13.54 -18.87
N PHE A 103 -2.99 12.68 -17.93
CA PHE A 103 -2.39 11.36 -17.78
C PHE A 103 -3.43 10.33 -17.40
N MET A 104 -3.17 9.09 -17.77
CA MET A 104 -4.07 8.00 -17.51
C MET A 104 -4.07 7.63 -16.03
N ALA A 105 -5.23 7.67 -15.40
CA ALA A 105 -5.42 7.35 -13.99
C ALA A 105 -6.63 6.42 -13.79
N VAL A 106 -6.56 5.59 -12.77
CA VAL A 106 -7.68 4.81 -12.26
C VAL A 106 -7.98 5.28 -10.84
N HIS A 107 -9.25 5.57 -10.58
CA HIS A 107 -9.73 6.03 -9.29
C HIS A 107 -10.61 4.96 -8.65
N PHE A 108 -10.22 4.50 -7.46
CA PHE A 108 -11.02 3.57 -6.66
C PHE A 108 -11.61 4.28 -5.44
N PRO A 109 -12.90 4.08 -5.14
CA PRO A 109 -13.43 4.47 -3.85
C PRO A 109 -12.76 3.62 -2.76
N ASP A 110 -12.53 4.21 -1.60
CA ASP A 110 -11.75 3.61 -0.50
C ASP A 110 -12.29 2.25 -0.03
N HIS A 111 -13.60 2.03 -0.07
CA HIS A 111 -14.22 0.77 0.33
C HIS A 111 -13.96 -0.40 -0.65
N GLN A 112 -13.52 -0.13 -1.89
CA GLN A 112 -13.16 -1.16 -2.88
C GLN A 112 -11.68 -1.55 -2.80
N LEU A 113 -10.90 -0.91 -1.94
CA LEU A 113 -9.49 -1.17 -1.80
C LEU A 113 -9.20 -1.98 -0.54
N LYS A 114 -8.26 -2.90 -0.67
CA LYS A 114 -7.72 -3.65 0.45
C LYS A 114 -6.23 -3.37 0.58
N ILE A 115 -5.84 -2.90 1.75
CA ILE A 115 -4.43 -2.86 2.13
C ILE A 115 -4.11 -4.20 2.80
N ILE A 116 -3.08 -4.86 2.33
CA ILE A 116 -2.54 -6.08 2.90
C ILE A 116 -1.27 -5.72 3.68
N ASP A 117 -0.97 -6.49 4.70
CA ASP A 117 0.23 -6.36 5.51
C ASP A 117 1.51 -6.39 4.68
N TYR A 118 2.52 -5.69 5.14
CA TYR A 118 3.84 -5.72 4.56
C TYR A 118 4.84 -6.11 5.64
N ASN A 119 5.27 -7.36 5.60
CA ASN A 119 6.02 -8.01 6.66
C ASN A 119 7.53 -7.81 6.54
N ARG A 120 8.28 -8.04 7.60
CA ARG A 120 9.72 -7.86 7.67
C ARG A 120 10.40 -9.16 8.02
N VAL A 121 11.55 -9.40 7.39
CA VAL A 121 12.44 -10.51 7.73
C VAL A 121 13.87 -9.97 7.90
N VAL A 122 14.58 -10.44 8.91
CA VAL A 122 15.89 -9.92 9.30
C VAL A 122 16.91 -11.05 9.36
N LYS A 123 18.09 -10.80 8.79
CA LYS A 123 19.14 -11.82 8.60
C LYS A 123 19.85 -12.25 9.89
N ASP A 124 19.95 -11.36 10.86
CA ASP A 124 20.68 -11.59 12.10
C ASP A 124 20.04 -10.85 13.27
N LEU A 125 20.47 -11.18 14.48
CA LEU A 125 19.98 -10.59 15.73
C LEU A 125 20.94 -9.53 16.32
N ASN A 126 21.79 -8.91 15.50
CA ASN A 126 22.76 -7.92 15.98
C ASN A 126 23.67 -8.46 17.11
N GLY A 127 24.14 -9.70 16.95
CA GLY A 127 24.97 -10.38 17.95
C GLY A 127 24.25 -10.88 19.20
N LEU A 128 22.94 -10.68 19.30
CA LEU A 128 22.15 -11.19 20.43
C LEU A 128 21.81 -12.68 20.25
N THR A 129 21.68 -13.37 21.38
CA THR A 129 20.99 -14.68 21.42
C THR A 129 19.48 -14.47 21.35
N GLU A 130 18.74 -15.54 21.03
CA GLU A 130 17.26 -15.50 20.99
C GLU A 130 16.68 -15.10 22.37
N ALA A 131 17.24 -15.60 23.46
CA ALA A 131 16.82 -15.25 24.82
C ALA A 131 17.04 -13.76 25.12
N GLN A 132 18.18 -13.20 24.72
CA GLN A 132 18.48 -11.78 24.90
C GLN A 132 17.56 -10.89 24.05
N LEU A 133 17.20 -11.33 22.84
CA LEU A 133 16.20 -10.61 22.02
C LEU A 133 14.85 -10.57 22.74
N LEU A 134 14.35 -11.73 23.21
CA LEU A 134 13.08 -11.81 23.94
C LEU A 134 13.08 -10.95 25.20
N GLU A 135 14.19 -10.92 25.94
CA GLU A 135 14.35 -10.07 27.12
C GLU A 135 14.26 -8.58 26.77
N LYS A 136 14.99 -8.14 25.72
CA LYS A 136 14.97 -6.74 25.28
C LYS A 136 13.60 -6.30 24.78
N LEU A 137 12.86 -7.17 24.10
CA LEU A 137 11.51 -6.88 23.62
C LEU A 137 10.54 -6.56 24.76
N ASN A 138 10.74 -7.13 25.95
CA ASN A 138 9.89 -6.85 27.12
C ASN A 138 9.93 -5.40 27.59
N ALA A 139 10.85 -4.57 27.14
CA ALA A 139 10.85 -3.14 27.45
C ALA A 139 9.61 -2.44 26.88
N HIS A 140 9.21 -2.79 25.65
CA HIS A 140 8.15 -2.11 24.91
C HIS A 140 6.95 -2.99 24.55
N PHE A 141 7.08 -4.31 24.71
CA PHE A 141 6.04 -5.27 24.34
C PHE A 141 5.73 -6.26 25.46
N GLU A 142 4.50 -6.72 25.49
CA GLU A 142 4.15 -7.96 26.17
C GLU A 142 4.44 -9.11 25.20
N VAL A 143 5.35 -10.02 25.56
CA VAL A 143 5.81 -11.14 24.74
C VAL A 143 5.14 -12.41 25.21
N LYS A 144 4.39 -13.09 24.32
CA LYS A 144 3.76 -14.36 24.60
C LYS A 144 4.12 -15.40 23.53
N GLU A 145 4.69 -16.54 23.93
CA GLU A 145 4.90 -17.70 23.03
C GLU A 145 3.56 -18.28 22.59
N MET A 146 3.40 -18.52 21.28
CA MET A 146 2.19 -19.05 20.67
C MET A 146 2.36 -20.46 20.11
N GLY A 147 3.59 -21.03 20.18
CA GLY A 147 3.92 -22.35 19.69
C GLY A 147 4.39 -22.37 18.25
N THR A 148 4.19 -23.50 17.55
CA THR A 148 4.72 -23.74 16.19
C THR A 148 3.74 -23.41 15.07
N GLU A 149 2.45 -23.31 15.39
CA GLU A 149 1.40 -22.97 14.43
C GLU A 149 1.44 -21.50 14.09
N ILE A 150 1.14 -21.17 12.82
CA ILE A 150 1.14 -19.79 12.33
C ILE A 150 0.18 -18.94 13.16
N TYR A 151 0.72 -17.87 13.72
CA TYR A 151 -0.06 -16.88 14.46
C TYR A 151 -0.16 -15.57 13.67
N HIS A 152 -1.39 -15.11 13.40
CA HIS A 152 -1.67 -13.86 12.73
C HIS A 152 -1.97 -12.76 13.75
N PRO A 153 -1.43 -11.54 13.60
CA PRO A 153 -1.88 -10.38 14.39
C PRO A 153 -3.39 -10.19 14.23
N ALA A 154 -4.10 -10.01 15.34
CA ALA A 154 -5.57 -9.91 15.33
C ALA A 154 -6.07 -8.46 15.31
N LYS A 155 -5.24 -7.49 15.68
CA LYS A 155 -5.61 -6.08 15.82
C LYS A 155 -4.38 -5.16 15.77
N LEU A 156 -4.62 -3.86 15.69
CA LEU A 156 -3.57 -2.84 15.82
C LEU A 156 -2.77 -3.03 17.12
N HIS A 157 -1.48 -2.70 17.05
CA HIS A 157 -0.48 -2.81 18.12
C HIS A 157 -0.20 -4.24 18.57
N GLU A 158 -0.60 -5.21 17.75
CA GLU A 158 -0.26 -6.61 17.89
C GLU A 158 0.58 -7.06 16.69
N PHE A 159 1.68 -7.73 16.97
CA PHE A 159 2.60 -8.24 15.98
C PHE A 159 2.79 -9.74 16.17
N SER A 160 3.08 -10.45 15.08
CA SER A 160 3.61 -11.80 15.18
C SER A 160 5.11 -11.79 14.92
N MET A 161 5.86 -12.50 15.72
CA MET A 161 7.29 -12.76 15.49
C MET A 161 7.52 -14.25 15.33
N TYR A 162 8.26 -14.63 14.29
CA TYR A 162 8.75 -16.01 14.13
C TYR A 162 10.25 -16.06 14.42
N LEU A 163 10.64 -16.83 15.43
CA LEU A 163 12.01 -16.93 15.93
C LEU A 163 12.26 -18.33 16.47
N GLY A 164 13.38 -18.97 16.11
CA GLY A 164 13.79 -20.25 16.68
C GLY A 164 12.77 -21.39 16.51
N GLY A 165 12.01 -21.40 15.41
CA GLY A 165 10.98 -22.41 15.13
C GLY A 165 9.64 -22.18 15.82
N LYS A 166 9.45 -21.03 16.50
CA LYS A 166 8.24 -20.70 17.26
C LYS A 166 7.68 -19.35 16.88
N TRP A 167 6.36 -19.21 16.99
CA TRP A 167 5.64 -17.97 16.88
C TRP A 167 5.46 -17.30 18.25
N TYR A 168 5.59 -15.99 18.27
CA TYR A 168 5.37 -15.14 19.43
C TYR A 168 4.39 -14.03 19.08
N ARG A 169 3.47 -13.76 19.99
CA ARG A 169 2.67 -12.55 19.97
C ARG A 169 3.43 -11.45 20.72
N LEU A 170 3.60 -10.30 20.07
CA LEU A 170 4.10 -9.09 20.68
C LEU A 170 2.96 -8.09 20.73
N THR A 171 2.57 -7.63 21.92
CA THR A 171 1.58 -6.57 22.08
C THR A 171 2.27 -5.33 22.59
N ALA A 172 2.21 -4.22 21.86
CA ALA A 172 2.84 -2.98 22.27
C ALA A 172 2.24 -2.47 23.59
N LYS A 173 3.09 -2.09 24.53
CA LYS A 173 2.66 -1.56 25.84
C LYS A 173 2.21 -0.12 25.72
N ALA A 174 1.28 0.29 26.58
CA ALA A 174 0.95 1.69 26.76
C ALA A 174 2.20 2.53 27.01
N GLY A 175 2.32 3.66 26.30
CA GLY A 175 3.52 4.54 26.34
C GLY A 175 4.64 4.15 25.37
N SER A 176 4.52 3.03 24.61
CA SER A 176 5.45 2.71 23.53
C SER A 176 5.12 3.48 22.24
N TYR A 177 3.98 4.12 22.17
CA TYR A 177 3.52 4.97 21.06
C TYR A 177 2.62 6.08 21.60
N ASP A 178 2.39 7.11 20.76
CA ASP A 178 1.49 8.23 21.06
C ASP A 178 0.29 8.15 20.10
N ASP A 179 -0.91 7.98 20.65
CA ASP A 179 -2.17 7.93 19.89
C ASP A 179 -2.47 9.23 19.14
N ASN A 180 -1.86 10.35 19.54
CA ASN A 180 -2.02 11.65 18.89
C ASN A 180 -1.02 11.88 17.76
N ASP A 181 0.02 11.07 17.64
CA ASP A 181 0.98 11.12 16.52
C ASP A 181 0.50 10.18 15.40
N PRO A 182 -0.01 10.72 14.27
CA PRO A 182 -0.57 9.91 13.19
C PRO A 182 0.45 8.97 12.53
N ILE A 183 1.74 9.23 12.67
CA ILE A 183 2.83 8.38 12.18
C ILE A 183 3.37 7.49 13.30
N GLY A 184 3.55 8.04 14.49
CA GLY A 184 4.09 7.32 15.66
C GLY A 184 3.20 6.16 16.13
N VAL A 185 1.89 6.29 15.96
CA VAL A 185 0.90 5.26 16.31
C VAL A 185 0.89 4.05 15.37
N LEU A 186 1.50 4.15 14.18
CA LEU A 186 1.51 3.06 13.21
C LEU A 186 2.37 1.89 13.69
N ASP A 187 1.86 0.68 13.52
CA ASP A 187 2.59 -0.55 13.84
C ASP A 187 3.96 -0.63 13.16
N VAL A 188 4.04 -0.15 11.91
CA VAL A 188 5.32 -0.07 11.19
C VAL A 188 6.31 0.86 11.88
N THR A 189 5.87 1.96 12.45
CA THR A 189 6.72 2.92 13.16
C THR A 189 7.16 2.36 14.52
N ILE A 190 6.24 1.77 15.26
CA ILE A 190 6.49 1.11 16.56
C ILE A 190 7.55 0.02 16.38
N LEU A 191 7.37 -0.87 15.41
CA LEU A 191 8.33 -1.94 15.10
C LEU A 191 9.69 -1.37 14.67
N SER A 192 9.67 -0.37 13.76
CA SER A 192 10.90 0.22 13.23
C SER A 192 11.73 0.89 14.33
N LYS A 193 11.09 1.62 15.22
CA LYS A 193 11.76 2.31 16.33
C LYS A 193 12.28 1.30 17.37
N HIS A 194 11.38 0.58 18.01
CA HIS A 194 11.70 -0.19 19.21
C HIS A 194 12.37 -1.53 18.95
N VAL A 195 12.21 -2.10 17.75
CA VAL A 195 12.81 -3.39 17.41
C VAL A 195 13.94 -3.24 16.40
N LEU A 196 13.65 -2.64 15.24
CA LEU A 196 14.62 -2.62 14.16
C LEU A 196 15.78 -1.66 14.48
N ALA A 197 15.50 -0.43 14.94
CA ALA A 197 16.53 0.55 15.27
C ALA A 197 17.17 0.28 16.63
N ASP A 198 16.36 0.22 17.71
CA ASP A 198 16.90 0.21 19.08
C ASP A 198 17.54 -1.14 19.46
N ILE A 199 17.01 -2.26 18.97
CA ILE A 199 17.50 -3.60 19.34
C ILE A 199 18.40 -4.19 18.25
N LEU A 200 17.95 -4.15 16.99
CA LEU A 200 18.64 -4.80 15.88
C LEU A 200 19.60 -3.88 15.13
N ASP A 201 19.71 -2.60 15.52
CA ASP A 201 20.57 -1.57 14.91
C ASP A 201 20.39 -1.47 13.38
N ILE A 202 19.12 -1.46 12.92
CA ILE A 202 18.76 -1.22 11.54
C ILE A 202 18.11 0.16 11.46
N GLN A 203 18.93 1.20 11.21
CA GLN A 203 18.51 2.59 11.22
C GLN A 203 17.84 3.04 9.91
N ASP A 204 18.28 2.54 8.77
CA ASP A 204 17.71 2.87 7.46
C ASP A 204 17.20 1.61 6.76
N LEU A 205 15.89 1.51 6.68
CA LEU A 205 15.18 0.38 6.06
C LEU A 205 15.36 0.32 4.52
N ARG A 206 15.77 1.43 3.88
CA ARG A 206 15.90 1.51 2.41
C ARG A 206 17.24 0.98 1.92
N THR A 207 18.28 1.16 2.73
CA THR A 207 19.66 0.86 2.34
C THR A 207 20.24 -0.36 3.04
N SER A 208 19.68 -0.77 4.18
CA SER A 208 20.14 -1.92 4.95
C SER A 208 19.95 -3.22 4.18
N LYS A 209 21.04 -3.99 4.04
CA LYS A 209 21.04 -5.34 3.44
C LYS A 209 20.69 -6.44 4.46
N ARG A 210 20.48 -6.07 5.73
CA ARG A 210 20.16 -7.00 6.83
C ARG A 210 18.65 -7.26 6.93
N ILE A 211 17.83 -6.44 6.30
CA ILE A 211 16.36 -6.56 6.29
C ILE A 211 15.85 -6.76 4.88
N ASP A 212 14.76 -7.53 4.75
CA ASP A 212 13.98 -7.64 3.54
C ASP A 212 12.48 -7.64 3.85
N PHE A 213 11.65 -7.49 2.83
CA PHE A 213 10.23 -7.24 2.96
C PHE A 213 9.42 -8.32 2.24
N VAL A 214 8.36 -8.78 2.87
CA VAL A 214 7.46 -9.81 2.34
C VAL A 214 6.03 -9.27 2.31
N GLY A 215 5.48 -9.07 1.10
CA GLY A 215 4.08 -8.66 0.95
C GLY A 215 3.15 -9.75 1.46
N GLY A 216 2.09 -9.34 2.17
CA GLY A 216 1.14 -10.24 2.81
C GLY A 216 0.44 -11.22 1.87
N ILE A 217 0.40 -10.91 0.55
CA ILE A 217 -0.12 -11.82 -0.47
C ILE A 217 0.60 -13.18 -0.49
N ARG A 218 1.86 -13.25 -0.02
CA ARG A 218 2.62 -14.49 0.09
C ARG A 218 2.26 -15.30 1.34
N GLY A 219 1.50 -14.72 2.25
CA GLY A 219 1.12 -15.31 3.53
C GLY A 219 2.28 -15.45 4.52
N LEU A 220 1.94 -15.73 5.77
CA LEU A 220 2.94 -15.90 6.84
C LEU A 220 3.77 -17.18 6.72
N GLY A 221 3.33 -18.15 5.92
CA GLY A 221 4.12 -19.34 5.57
C GLY A 221 5.44 -19.00 4.88
N GLU A 222 5.49 -17.92 4.10
CA GLU A 222 6.73 -17.45 3.47
C GLU A 222 7.72 -16.93 4.53
N LEU A 223 7.25 -16.25 5.58
CA LEU A 223 8.08 -15.81 6.70
C LEU A 223 8.74 -16.98 7.40
N LYS A 224 7.91 -17.99 7.73
CA LYS A 224 8.37 -19.24 8.35
C LYS A 224 9.41 -19.93 7.47
N LYS A 225 9.14 -20.10 6.19
CA LYS A 225 10.04 -20.74 5.22
C LYS A 225 11.41 -20.04 5.15
N ARG A 226 11.45 -18.71 5.10
CA ARG A 226 12.71 -17.95 5.00
C ARG A 226 13.55 -18.02 6.28
N VAL A 227 12.91 -18.15 7.44
CA VAL A 227 13.62 -18.34 8.71
C VAL A 227 14.09 -19.79 8.87
N ASP A 228 13.23 -20.77 8.60
CA ASP A 228 13.58 -22.18 8.72
C ASP A 228 14.69 -22.62 7.75
N SER A 229 14.78 -21.97 6.56
CA SER A 229 15.86 -22.22 5.60
C SER A 229 17.22 -21.65 6.04
N GLY A 230 17.25 -20.82 7.07
CA GLY A 230 18.46 -20.12 7.53
C GLY A 230 18.81 -18.88 6.69
N GLU A 231 18.00 -18.51 5.68
CA GLU A 231 18.17 -17.27 4.92
C GLU A 231 17.99 -16.05 5.83
N MET A 232 17.03 -16.12 6.73
CA MET A 232 16.72 -15.10 7.72
C MET A 232 16.75 -15.68 9.12
N LYS A 233 16.99 -14.85 10.13
CA LYS A 233 17.04 -15.30 11.53
C LYS A 233 15.75 -15.04 12.29
N VAL A 234 15.02 -13.97 11.94
CA VAL A 234 13.76 -13.58 12.56
C VAL A 234 12.83 -12.95 11.54
N ALA A 235 11.55 -13.13 11.71
CA ALA A 235 10.50 -12.51 10.90
C ALA A 235 9.45 -11.82 11.79
N PHE A 236 8.89 -10.73 11.28
CA PHE A 236 7.83 -9.97 11.94
C PHE A 236 6.66 -9.77 10.97
N ALA A 237 5.47 -10.17 11.40
CA ALA A 237 4.23 -9.87 10.72
C ALA A 237 3.48 -8.74 11.45
N LEU A 238 2.93 -7.82 10.66
CA LEU A 238 2.21 -6.66 11.16
C LEU A 238 0.72 -6.79 10.87
N TYR A 239 -0.09 -6.11 11.68
CA TYR A 239 -1.48 -5.89 11.33
C TYR A 239 -1.55 -4.87 10.17
N PRO A 240 -2.38 -5.08 9.13
CA PRO A 240 -2.45 -4.17 8.00
C PRO A 240 -3.00 -2.81 8.40
N VAL A 241 -2.43 -1.75 7.83
CA VAL A 241 -2.94 -0.38 7.97
C VAL A 241 -4.31 -0.28 7.31
N SER A 242 -5.23 0.45 7.92
CA SER A 242 -6.55 0.70 7.32
C SER A 242 -6.49 1.79 6.24
N MET A 243 -7.48 1.79 5.33
CA MET A 243 -7.64 2.89 4.37
C MET A 243 -7.86 4.23 5.09
N GLU A 244 -8.64 4.23 6.17
CA GLU A 244 -8.88 5.44 6.95
C GLU A 244 -7.59 6.02 7.56
N GLN A 245 -6.72 5.20 8.14
CA GLN A 245 -5.42 5.64 8.64
C GLN A 245 -4.58 6.26 7.53
N LEU A 246 -4.53 5.62 6.36
CA LEU A 246 -3.77 6.12 5.21
C LEU A 246 -4.27 7.49 4.75
N LEU A 247 -5.58 7.64 4.58
CA LEU A 247 -6.19 8.89 4.12
C LEU A 247 -5.97 10.00 5.15
N ASN A 248 -6.15 9.71 6.44
CA ASN A 248 -5.95 10.69 7.52
C ASN A 248 -4.49 11.16 7.62
N ILE A 249 -3.51 10.28 7.41
CA ILE A 249 -2.10 10.65 7.37
C ILE A 249 -1.83 11.62 6.21
N ALA A 250 -2.36 11.31 5.02
CA ALA A 250 -2.21 12.19 3.86
C ALA A 250 -2.89 13.55 4.06
N ASP A 251 -4.08 13.57 4.66
CA ASP A 251 -4.84 14.80 4.95
C ASP A 251 -4.11 15.72 5.94
N THR A 252 -3.30 15.17 6.83
CA THR A 252 -2.45 15.94 7.76
C THR A 252 -1.13 16.42 7.12
N GLY A 253 -0.91 16.16 5.83
CA GLY A 253 0.31 16.52 5.11
C GLY A 253 1.53 15.65 5.49
N ASN A 254 1.31 14.56 6.20
CA ASN A 254 2.34 13.61 6.55
C ASN A 254 2.59 12.59 5.42
N ILE A 255 3.76 11.96 5.46
CA ILE A 255 4.16 10.94 4.49
C ILE A 255 4.19 9.58 5.19
N MET A 256 3.50 8.61 4.60
CA MET A 256 3.52 7.22 5.07
C MET A 256 4.94 6.67 5.06
N PRO A 257 5.40 5.99 6.13
CA PRO A 257 6.69 5.32 6.13
C PRO A 257 6.83 4.33 4.95
N PRO A 258 8.04 4.09 4.43
CA PRO A 258 8.24 3.18 3.31
C PRO A 258 7.83 1.75 3.66
N LYS A 259 7.34 1.02 2.66
CA LYS A 259 6.95 -0.40 2.83
C LYS A 259 5.88 -0.62 3.92
N THR A 260 4.93 0.29 4.03
CA THR A 260 3.80 0.21 4.97
C THR A 260 2.59 -0.45 4.33
N THR A 261 2.34 -0.17 3.06
CA THR A 261 1.11 -0.58 2.36
C THR A 261 1.42 -1.47 1.17
N TRP A 262 0.61 -2.49 1.00
CA TRP A 262 0.51 -3.28 -0.22
C TRP A 262 -0.94 -3.24 -0.68
N PHE A 263 -1.20 -2.54 -1.79
CA PHE A 263 -2.55 -2.42 -2.33
C PHE A 263 -2.90 -3.59 -3.25
N GLU A 264 -4.12 -4.07 -3.08
CA GLU A 264 -4.80 -4.94 -4.04
C GLU A 264 -6.12 -4.28 -4.48
N PRO A 265 -6.52 -4.46 -5.75
CA PRO A 265 -5.86 -5.22 -6.82
C PRO A 265 -4.63 -4.50 -7.41
N LYS A 266 -3.74 -5.25 -8.08
CA LYS A 266 -2.67 -4.67 -8.90
C LYS A 266 -3.17 -4.46 -10.33
N LEU A 267 -2.99 -3.24 -10.83
CA LEU A 267 -3.40 -2.90 -12.20
C LEU A 267 -2.46 -3.52 -13.23
N ARG A 268 -3.02 -3.81 -14.41
CA ARG A 268 -2.27 -4.31 -15.56
C ARG A 268 -1.86 -3.18 -16.49
N SER A 269 -0.66 -3.33 -17.07
CA SER A 269 -0.17 -2.42 -18.11
C SER A 269 -0.72 -2.83 -19.48
N GLY A 270 -1.02 -1.84 -20.34
CA GLY A 270 -1.30 -2.08 -21.75
C GLY A 270 -2.73 -2.49 -22.11
N LEU A 271 -3.65 -2.63 -21.14
CA LEU A 271 -5.06 -2.85 -21.44
C LEU A 271 -5.68 -1.62 -22.11
N VAL A 272 -5.32 -0.43 -21.60
CA VAL A 272 -5.65 0.87 -22.18
C VAL A 272 -4.36 1.68 -22.29
N ILE A 273 -4.23 2.48 -23.34
CA ILE A 273 -3.05 3.31 -23.62
C ILE A 273 -3.51 4.74 -23.88
N HIS A 274 -2.94 5.70 -23.16
CA HIS A 274 -3.12 7.13 -23.42
C HIS A 274 -1.91 7.68 -24.19
N LYS A 275 -2.13 8.18 -25.41
CA LYS A 275 -1.10 8.82 -26.24
C LYS A 275 -1.03 10.31 -25.91
N ILE A 276 0.19 10.84 -25.82
CA ILE A 276 0.47 12.25 -25.53
C ILE A 276 1.28 12.89 -26.65
#